data_17c50a8f183c12c0b90d7639fc2a914e
#
_entry.id   17c50a8f183c12c0b90d7639fc2a914e
#
_cell.length_a   1.000
_cell.length_b   1.000
_cell.length_c   1.000
_cell.angle_alpha   90.00
_cell.angle_beta   90.00
_cell.angle_gamma   90.00
#
_symmetry.space_group_name_H-M   'P 1'
#
loop_
_entity.id
_entity.type
_entity.pdbx_description
1 polymer ?
#
loop_
_entity_poly.entity_id
_entity_poly.type
_entity_poly.pdbx_seq_one_letter_code
_entity_poly.pdbx_strand_id
1 'polypeptide(L)'
;LKPAGYVSGALGKWHLGLTEEYHAINRGFDEFYGFMGRGAHPYFDHSDMSHPIYRGLTPIKEEGYLTTRITEEAVDFIGRHKDEPFFLYVAYNAVHAPPEAPEEDIKQVTGDETRDTLMAMIKHLDNGVGEIVNALKKHFLFDNTLLIFLTDNGGSGTMHANNAPLRGFKQMDYEGGIHVPFIVSWPAELEGGKKCEVPMWSI
;
A
#
# COMPACT_ATOMS: atom_id res chain seq x y z
N LEU A 1 -15.86 11.89 6.76
CA LEU A 1 -15.13 12.77 5.81
C LEU A 1 -16.08 13.38 4.77
N LYS A 2 -17.00 12.62 4.16
CA LYS A 2 -17.96 13.08 3.16
C LYS A 2 -18.76 14.33 3.58
N PRO A 3 -19.35 14.41 4.81
CA PRO A 3 -20.03 15.63 5.26
C PRO A 3 -19.12 16.85 5.41
N ALA A 4 -17.81 16.64 5.45
CA ALA A 4 -16.79 17.70 5.48
C ALA A 4 -16.26 18.05 4.07
N GLY A 5 -16.89 17.54 3.00
CA GLY A 5 -16.55 17.84 1.62
C GLY A 5 -15.33 17.07 1.06
N TYR A 6 -14.89 16.01 1.73
CA TYR A 6 -13.79 15.19 1.21
C TYR A 6 -14.27 14.22 0.14
N VAL A 7 -13.52 14.11 -0.96
CA VAL A 7 -13.56 12.99 -1.88
C VAL A 7 -12.64 11.88 -1.34
N SER A 8 -13.06 10.62 -1.48
CA SER A 8 -12.31 9.50 -0.90
C SER A 8 -12.02 8.40 -1.92
N GLY A 9 -10.75 7.97 -1.97
CA GLY A 9 -10.27 6.87 -2.80
C GLY A 9 -9.68 5.74 -1.95
N ALA A 10 -9.98 4.48 -2.32
CA ALA A 10 -9.31 3.31 -1.80
C ALA A 10 -8.64 2.55 -2.96
N LEU A 11 -7.33 2.36 -2.87
CA LEU A 11 -6.52 1.78 -3.94
C LEU A 11 -5.73 0.57 -3.42
N GLY A 12 -5.78 -0.53 -4.16
CA GLY A 12 -5.05 -1.75 -3.85
C GLY A 12 -5.87 -2.82 -3.13
N LYS A 13 -5.29 -3.42 -2.10
CA LYS A 13 -5.88 -4.52 -1.34
C LYS A 13 -6.99 -4.03 -0.42
N TRP A 14 -8.21 -4.55 -0.59
CA TRP A 14 -9.32 -4.25 0.31
C TRP A 14 -9.37 -5.19 1.52
N HIS A 15 -9.53 -6.48 1.32
CA HIS A 15 -9.52 -7.58 2.31
C HIS A 15 -10.50 -7.41 3.50
N LEU A 16 -11.57 -6.64 3.32
CA LEU A 16 -12.60 -6.40 4.33
C LEU A 16 -13.97 -7.00 3.95
N GLY A 17 -13.95 -8.02 3.10
CA GLY A 17 -15.10 -8.78 2.65
C GLY A 17 -15.06 -9.03 1.14
N LEU A 18 -15.79 -10.07 0.69
CA LEU A 18 -15.77 -10.55 -0.70
C LEU A 18 -17.06 -10.27 -1.45
N THR A 19 -18.14 -9.96 -0.74
CA THR A 19 -19.44 -9.69 -1.35
C THR A 19 -19.61 -8.20 -1.62
N GLU A 20 -20.51 -7.87 -2.52
CA GLU A 20 -20.77 -6.51 -2.96
C GLU A 20 -21.07 -5.55 -1.80
N GLU A 21 -21.78 -6.02 -0.77
CA GLU A 21 -22.12 -5.21 0.41
C GLU A 21 -20.89 -4.73 1.21
N TYR A 22 -19.77 -5.47 1.12
CA TYR A 22 -18.51 -5.13 1.78
C TYR A 22 -17.52 -4.40 0.85
N HIS A 23 -17.91 -4.17 -0.40
CA HIS A 23 -17.06 -3.46 -1.35
C HIS A 23 -16.77 -2.03 -0.86
N ALA A 24 -15.54 -1.53 -1.10
CA ALA A 24 -15.10 -0.21 -0.64
C ALA A 24 -16.08 0.92 -1.01
N ILE A 25 -16.62 0.92 -2.23
CA ILE A 25 -17.64 1.88 -2.68
C ILE A 25 -18.89 1.82 -1.78
N ASN A 26 -19.39 0.62 -1.49
CA ASN A 26 -20.58 0.42 -0.64
C ASN A 26 -20.28 0.66 0.85
N ARG A 27 -19.02 0.77 1.22
CA ARG A 27 -18.55 1.15 2.57
C ARG A 27 -18.20 2.62 2.69
N GLY A 28 -18.44 3.41 1.65
CA GLY A 28 -18.41 4.87 1.70
C GLY A 28 -17.29 5.56 0.96
N PHE A 29 -16.39 4.83 0.30
CA PHE A 29 -15.42 5.43 -0.62
C PHE A 29 -16.09 5.85 -1.92
N ASP A 30 -15.61 6.95 -2.51
CA ASP A 30 -16.11 7.47 -3.78
C ASP A 30 -15.47 6.78 -4.98
N GLU A 31 -14.18 6.43 -4.86
CA GLU A 31 -13.43 5.71 -5.88
C GLU A 31 -12.76 4.46 -5.31
N PHE A 32 -12.65 3.44 -6.14
CA PHE A 32 -11.93 2.21 -5.83
C PHE A 32 -11.16 1.70 -7.05
N TYR A 33 -9.91 1.32 -6.84
CA TYR A 33 -9.12 0.53 -7.78
C TYR A 33 -8.33 -0.52 -7.00
N GLY A 34 -8.49 -1.79 -7.35
CA GLY A 34 -7.78 -2.86 -6.65
C GLY A 34 -8.58 -4.15 -6.60
N PHE A 35 -8.32 -4.96 -5.58
CA PHE A 35 -8.94 -6.28 -5.43
C PHE A 35 -9.57 -6.47 -4.06
N MET A 36 -10.71 -7.20 -4.05
CA MET A 36 -11.50 -7.42 -2.84
C MET A 36 -10.92 -8.47 -1.91
N GLY A 37 -10.23 -9.44 -2.49
CA GLY A 37 -9.99 -10.74 -1.91
C GLY A 37 -8.84 -10.86 -0.96
N ARG A 38 -8.49 -12.11 -0.77
CA ARG A 38 -7.48 -12.64 0.14
C ARG A 38 -6.12 -11.98 -0.02
N GLY A 39 -5.27 -12.09 0.98
CA GLY A 39 -3.97 -11.42 1.03
C GLY A 39 -3.02 -11.64 -0.13
N ALA A 40 -3.07 -12.80 -0.77
CA ALA A 40 -2.24 -13.14 -1.92
C ALA A 40 -2.98 -12.86 -3.23
N HIS A 41 -2.53 -11.85 -3.96
CA HIS A 41 -2.90 -11.59 -5.34
C HIS A 41 -1.62 -11.58 -6.17
N PRO A 42 -1.55 -12.28 -7.33
CA PRO A 42 -0.39 -12.23 -8.22
C PRO A 42 -0.05 -10.80 -8.62
N TYR A 43 1.24 -10.53 -8.83
CA TYR A 43 1.68 -9.17 -9.21
C TYR A 43 1.68 -8.91 -10.70
N PHE A 44 1.66 -9.98 -11.53
CA PHE A 44 1.67 -9.88 -12.99
C PHE A 44 0.47 -10.55 -13.65
N ASP A 45 0.00 -11.69 -13.10
CA ASP A 45 -1.12 -12.42 -13.68
C ASP A 45 -2.45 -11.99 -13.04
N HIS A 46 -3.17 -11.13 -13.72
CA HIS A 46 -4.49 -10.62 -13.33
C HIS A 46 -5.61 -11.26 -14.16
N SER A 47 -5.36 -12.41 -14.79
CA SER A 47 -6.33 -13.09 -15.68
C SER A 47 -7.42 -13.84 -14.94
N ASP A 48 -7.23 -14.15 -13.64
CA ASP A 48 -8.22 -14.86 -12.83
C ASP A 48 -9.43 -13.98 -12.50
N MET A 49 -10.45 -14.08 -13.33
CA MET A 49 -11.70 -13.32 -13.16
C MET A 49 -12.56 -13.79 -11.96
N SER A 50 -12.16 -14.82 -11.23
CA SER A 50 -12.77 -15.14 -9.93
C SER A 50 -12.25 -14.23 -8.80
N HIS A 51 -11.10 -13.58 -9.03
CA HIS A 51 -10.49 -12.60 -8.12
C HIS A 51 -9.96 -11.39 -8.93
N PRO A 52 -10.86 -10.65 -9.63
CA PRO A 52 -10.43 -9.62 -10.58
C PRO A 52 -9.89 -8.38 -9.87
N ILE A 53 -9.18 -7.56 -10.65
CA ILE A 53 -8.99 -6.15 -10.32
C ILE A 53 -10.29 -5.41 -10.67
N TYR A 54 -10.68 -4.49 -9.82
CA TYR A 54 -11.86 -3.64 -10.00
C TYR A 54 -11.45 -2.19 -10.24
N ARG A 55 -12.25 -1.50 -11.06
CA ARG A 55 -12.32 -0.05 -11.14
C ARG A 55 -13.75 0.38 -10.78
N GLY A 56 -13.92 1.04 -9.65
CA GLY A 56 -15.23 1.19 -9.05
C GLY A 56 -15.83 -0.19 -8.72
N LEU A 57 -17.04 -0.46 -9.18
CA LEU A 57 -17.72 -1.76 -9.05
C LEU A 57 -17.49 -2.69 -10.26
N THR A 58 -16.75 -2.24 -11.27
CA THR A 58 -16.57 -3.00 -12.51
C THR A 58 -15.28 -3.81 -12.47
N PRO A 59 -15.33 -5.14 -12.66
CA PRO A 59 -14.13 -5.93 -12.85
C PRO A 59 -13.48 -5.57 -14.18
N ILE A 60 -12.15 -5.42 -14.17
CA ILE A 60 -11.35 -5.07 -15.35
C ILE A 60 -10.26 -6.10 -15.60
N LYS A 61 -9.80 -6.16 -16.85
CA LYS A 61 -8.54 -6.82 -17.18
C LYS A 61 -7.42 -5.81 -16.95
N GLU A 62 -6.49 -6.16 -16.08
CA GLU A 62 -5.31 -5.33 -15.82
C GLU A 62 -4.08 -6.03 -16.38
N GLU A 63 -3.07 -5.26 -16.74
CA GLU A 63 -1.78 -5.74 -17.23
C GLU A 63 -0.64 -5.00 -16.51
N GLY A 64 0.49 -5.66 -16.36
CA GLY A 64 1.69 -5.11 -15.76
C GLY A 64 1.83 -5.39 -14.26
N TYR A 65 2.87 -4.81 -13.67
CA TYR A 65 3.21 -5.04 -12.27
C TYR A 65 2.27 -4.27 -11.33
N LEU A 66 1.54 -4.98 -10.49
CA LEU A 66 0.44 -4.41 -9.72
C LEU A 66 0.87 -3.28 -8.78
N THR A 67 2.07 -3.36 -8.18
CA THR A 67 2.60 -2.27 -7.34
C THR A 67 2.72 -0.96 -8.14
N THR A 68 3.21 -1.05 -9.39
CA THR A 68 3.30 0.11 -10.29
C THR A 68 1.90 0.62 -10.65
N ARG A 69 0.96 -0.28 -10.98
CA ARG A 69 -0.41 0.11 -11.35
C ARG A 69 -1.14 0.83 -10.22
N ILE A 70 -1.00 0.34 -8.97
CA ILE A 70 -1.56 1.01 -7.79
C ILE A 70 -0.94 2.40 -7.59
N THR A 71 0.37 2.53 -7.82
CA THR A 71 1.07 3.83 -7.74
C THR A 71 0.55 4.82 -8.76
N GLU A 72 0.44 4.40 -10.03
CA GLU A 72 -0.10 5.22 -11.12
C GLU A 72 -1.52 5.71 -10.81
N GLU A 73 -2.39 4.84 -10.31
CA GLU A 73 -3.74 5.23 -9.91
C GLU A 73 -3.75 6.22 -8.74
N ALA A 74 -2.82 6.08 -7.79
CA ALA A 74 -2.68 7.04 -6.70
C ALA A 74 -2.23 8.42 -7.20
N VAL A 75 -1.26 8.46 -8.11
CA VAL A 75 -0.78 9.70 -8.74
C VAL A 75 -1.90 10.36 -9.56
N ASP A 76 -2.65 9.57 -10.32
CA ASP A 76 -3.78 10.07 -11.12
C ASP A 76 -4.92 10.58 -10.23
N PHE A 77 -5.24 9.87 -9.14
CA PHE A 77 -6.24 10.33 -8.15
C PHE A 77 -5.86 11.71 -7.59
N ILE A 78 -4.61 11.88 -7.14
CA ILE A 78 -4.10 13.16 -6.63
C ILE A 78 -4.23 14.26 -7.69
N GLY A 79 -3.90 13.96 -8.95
CA GLY A 79 -4.02 14.90 -10.06
C GLY A 79 -5.47 15.33 -10.34
N ARG A 80 -6.43 14.40 -10.28
CA ARG A 80 -7.86 14.69 -10.50
C ARG A 80 -8.47 15.51 -9.38
N HIS A 81 -8.06 15.28 -8.12
CA HIS A 81 -8.65 15.88 -6.93
C HIS A 81 -7.78 16.97 -6.29
N LYS A 82 -6.82 17.54 -7.03
CA LYS A 82 -5.86 18.53 -6.52
C LYS A 82 -6.49 19.84 -6.03
N ASP A 83 -7.71 20.14 -6.47
CA ASP A 83 -8.41 21.41 -6.16
C ASP A 83 -9.50 21.25 -5.08
N GLU A 84 -9.60 20.07 -4.46
CA GLU A 84 -10.58 19.77 -3.40
C GLU A 84 -9.96 18.91 -2.28
N PRO A 85 -10.51 18.92 -1.07
CA PRO A 85 -10.00 18.07 -0.01
C PRO A 85 -10.26 16.59 -0.33
N PHE A 86 -9.26 15.74 -0.12
CA PHE A 86 -9.40 14.31 -0.36
C PHE A 86 -8.84 13.46 0.77
N PHE A 87 -9.31 12.23 0.83
CA PHE A 87 -8.76 11.15 1.63
C PHE A 87 -8.39 9.99 0.70
N LEU A 88 -7.13 9.63 0.66
CA LEU A 88 -6.62 8.55 -0.17
C LEU A 88 -6.02 7.44 0.71
N TYR A 89 -6.60 6.24 0.63
CA TYR A 89 -6.09 5.03 1.25
C TYR A 89 -5.41 4.16 0.19
N VAL A 90 -4.08 4.04 0.26
CA VAL A 90 -3.28 3.25 -0.68
C VAL A 90 -2.78 1.99 0.04
N ALA A 91 -3.49 0.90 -0.17
CA ALA A 91 -3.21 -0.40 0.45
C ALA A 91 -2.45 -1.30 -0.52
N TYR A 92 -1.14 -1.12 -0.62
CA TYR A 92 -0.31 -1.99 -1.44
C TYR A 92 -0.40 -3.45 -0.98
N ASN A 93 -0.48 -4.41 -1.91
CA ASN A 93 -0.26 -5.82 -1.59
C ASN A 93 1.22 -6.16 -1.41
N ALA A 94 2.12 -5.34 -1.93
CA ALA A 94 3.56 -5.45 -1.69
C ALA A 94 3.85 -5.17 -0.20
N VAL A 95 4.63 -6.03 0.45
CA VAL A 95 5.46 -7.11 -0.11
C VAL A 95 4.93 -8.49 0.31
N HIS A 96 3.64 -8.75 0.15
CA HIS A 96 3.03 -10.03 0.47
C HIS A 96 3.43 -11.10 -0.57
N ALA A 97 3.40 -12.39 -0.19
CA ALA A 97 3.54 -13.51 -1.15
C ALA A 97 2.46 -13.45 -2.26
N PRO A 98 2.74 -13.94 -3.48
CA PRO A 98 3.97 -14.61 -3.93
C PRO A 98 5.16 -13.64 -4.10
N PRO A 99 6.42 -14.15 -4.01
CA PRO A 99 7.59 -13.32 -4.31
C PRO A 99 7.69 -13.11 -5.81
N GLU A 100 7.23 -11.93 -6.27
CA GLU A 100 7.23 -11.54 -7.68
C GLU A 100 7.67 -10.09 -7.83
N ALA A 101 8.66 -9.85 -8.66
CA ALA A 101 9.15 -8.54 -9.06
C ALA A 101 9.62 -8.57 -10.52
N PRO A 102 9.76 -7.43 -11.21
CA PRO A 102 10.39 -7.38 -12.53
C PRO A 102 11.79 -8.01 -12.47
N GLU A 103 12.07 -8.93 -13.40
CA GLU A 103 13.31 -9.73 -13.39
C GLU A 103 14.57 -8.83 -13.43
N GLU A 104 14.52 -7.75 -14.17
CA GLU A 104 15.62 -6.79 -14.29
C GLU A 104 15.97 -6.06 -12.98
N ASP A 105 15.07 -6.06 -12.02
CA ASP A 105 15.28 -5.43 -10.70
C ASP A 105 15.73 -6.42 -9.62
N ILE A 106 15.61 -7.72 -9.87
CA ILE A 106 16.06 -8.75 -8.93
C ILE A 106 17.59 -8.86 -9.00
N LYS A 107 18.26 -8.39 -7.95
CA LYS A 107 19.71 -8.50 -7.84
C LYS A 107 20.06 -9.68 -6.95
N GLN A 108 20.87 -10.59 -7.46
CA GLN A 108 21.38 -11.72 -6.68
C GLN A 108 22.47 -11.26 -5.70
N VAL A 109 22.05 -10.82 -4.51
CA VAL A 109 22.95 -10.24 -3.49
C VAL A 109 23.11 -11.16 -2.30
N THR A 110 22.05 -11.88 -1.92
CA THR A 110 22.02 -12.69 -0.69
C THR A 110 22.30 -14.17 -0.92
N GLY A 111 22.16 -14.63 -2.17
CA GLY A 111 22.20 -16.06 -2.51
C GLY A 111 20.88 -16.79 -2.19
N ASP A 112 19.85 -16.06 -1.80
CA ASP A 112 18.50 -16.55 -1.54
C ASP A 112 17.54 -15.83 -2.47
N GLU A 113 17.01 -16.53 -3.48
CA GLU A 113 16.17 -15.97 -4.53
C GLU A 113 14.90 -15.29 -3.97
N THR A 114 14.25 -15.92 -2.99
CA THR A 114 13.06 -15.34 -2.34
C THR A 114 13.41 -14.04 -1.65
N ARG A 115 14.54 -13.97 -0.94
CA ARG A 115 15.02 -12.78 -0.26
C ARG A 115 15.40 -11.70 -1.26
N ASP A 116 16.09 -12.02 -2.33
CA ASP A 116 16.49 -11.08 -3.37
C ASP A 116 15.29 -10.51 -4.10
N THR A 117 14.26 -11.34 -4.38
CA THR A 117 12.99 -10.88 -4.93
C THR A 117 12.25 -9.96 -3.96
N LEU A 118 12.18 -10.30 -2.67
CA LEU A 118 11.60 -9.44 -1.64
C LEU A 118 12.26 -8.06 -1.61
N MET A 119 13.58 -7.99 -1.74
CA MET A 119 14.30 -6.71 -1.79
C MET A 119 13.91 -5.87 -3.01
N ALA A 120 13.72 -6.49 -4.17
CA ALA A 120 13.21 -5.83 -5.36
C ALA A 120 11.78 -5.31 -5.15
N MET A 121 10.89 -6.13 -4.55
CA MET A 121 9.52 -5.71 -4.21
C MET A 121 9.49 -4.50 -3.27
N ILE A 122 10.35 -4.48 -2.24
CA ILE A 122 10.49 -3.34 -1.31
C ILE A 122 10.94 -2.09 -2.06
N LYS A 123 11.90 -2.22 -2.97
CA LYS A 123 12.37 -1.10 -3.78
C LYS A 123 11.25 -0.51 -4.65
N HIS A 124 10.41 -1.35 -5.27
CA HIS A 124 9.26 -0.89 -6.05
C HIS A 124 8.23 -0.17 -5.19
N LEU A 125 7.95 -0.69 -4.00
CA LEU A 125 7.07 -0.03 -3.03
C LEU A 125 7.62 1.34 -2.61
N ASP A 126 8.90 1.42 -2.28
CA ASP A 126 9.55 2.68 -1.88
C ASP A 126 9.54 3.72 -3.02
N ASN A 127 9.84 3.28 -4.24
CA ASN A 127 9.71 4.13 -5.43
C ASN A 127 8.27 4.65 -5.59
N GLY A 128 7.26 3.78 -5.43
CA GLY A 128 5.85 4.16 -5.53
C GLY A 128 5.45 5.21 -4.48
N VAL A 129 5.89 5.06 -3.24
CA VAL A 129 5.71 6.09 -2.20
C VAL A 129 6.39 7.40 -2.61
N GLY A 130 7.59 7.31 -3.19
CA GLY A 130 8.31 8.48 -3.74
C GLY A 130 7.52 9.19 -4.83
N GLU A 131 6.88 8.48 -5.75
CA GLU A 131 6.06 9.04 -6.82
C GLU A 131 4.81 9.74 -6.26
N ILE A 132 4.13 9.15 -5.26
CA ILE A 132 3.01 9.78 -4.56
C ILE A 132 3.44 11.10 -3.91
N VAL A 133 4.56 11.10 -3.18
CA VAL A 133 5.12 12.31 -2.56
C VAL A 133 5.46 13.36 -3.60
N ASN A 134 6.03 12.96 -4.74
CA ASN A 134 6.34 13.86 -5.84
C ASN A 134 5.09 14.44 -6.49
N ALA A 135 4.01 13.65 -6.63
CA ALA A 135 2.72 14.15 -7.12
C ALA A 135 2.13 15.20 -6.17
N LEU A 136 2.14 14.96 -4.87
CA LEU A 136 1.72 15.95 -3.87
C LEU A 136 2.53 17.24 -3.97
N LYS A 137 3.86 17.14 -4.10
CA LYS A 137 4.73 18.32 -4.27
C LYS A 137 4.48 19.06 -5.58
N LYS A 138 4.31 18.34 -6.67
CA LYS A 138 4.01 18.90 -8.01
C LYS A 138 2.74 19.75 -8.01
N HIS A 139 1.75 19.35 -7.23
CA HIS A 139 0.47 20.06 -7.11
C HIS A 139 0.41 21.01 -5.91
N PHE A 140 1.53 21.27 -5.20
CA PHE A 140 1.62 22.14 -4.02
C PHE A 140 0.73 21.70 -2.85
N LEU A 141 0.48 20.40 -2.73
CA LEU A 141 -0.38 19.81 -1.70
C LEU A 141 0.42 19.25 -0.52
N PHE A 142 1.70 18.94 -0.72
CA PHE A 142 2.51 18.19 0.24
C PHE A 142 2.55 18.83 1.63
N ASP A 143 2.70 20.15 1.70
CA ASP A 143 2.83 20.86 2.98
C ASP A 143 1.53 20.80 3.81
N ASN A 144 0.36 20.75 3.15
CA ASN A 144 -0.95 20.64 3.79
C ASN A 144 -1.57 19.24 3.67
N THR A 145 -0.76 18.22 3.55
CA THR A 145 -1.20 16.81 3.54
C THR A 145 -0.67 16.07 4.77
N LEU A 146 -1.58 15.50 5.56
CA LEU A 146 -1.23 14.50 6.56
C LEU A 146 -0.95 13.18 5.84
N LEU A 147 0.33 12.86 5.66
CA LEU A 147 0.80 11.61 5.07
C LEU A 147 1.17 10.61 6.17
N ILE A 148 0.54 9.45 6.14
CA ILE A 148 0.82 8.36 7.08
C ILE A 148 1.31 7.15 6.30
N PHE A 149 2.47 6.61 6.69
CA PHE A 149 2.99 5.34 6.20
C PHE A 149 3.09 4.34 7.34
N LEU A 150 2.52 3.16 7.14
CA LEU A 150 2.63 2.04 8.10
C LEU A 150 2.59 0.71 7.36
N THR A 151 3.04 -0.35 8.03
CA THR A 151 2.79 -1.73 7.58
C THR A 151 1.74 -2.38 8.48
N ASP A 152 1.00 -3.35 7.95
CA ASP A 152 -0.08 -4.03 8.66
C ASP A 152 0.42 -5.04 9.70
N ASN A 153 1.62 -5.61 9.47
CA ASN A 153 2.28 -6.57 10.36
C ASN A 153 3.78 -6.65 10.05
N GLY A 154 4.52 -7.32 10.90
CA GLY A 154 5.93 -7.60 10.67
C GLY A 154 6.19 -8.53 9.49
N GLY A 155 7.42 -8.56 9.01
CA GLY A 155 7.83 -9.37 7.87
C GLY A 155 7.55 -10.85 8.04
N SER A 156 7.18 -11.52 6.95
CA SER A 156 6.84 -12.94 6.94
C SER A 156 8.07 -13.84 6.81
N GLY A 157 8.13 -14.91 7.60
CA GLY A 157 9.16 -15.94 7.45
C GLY A 157 9.08 -16.66 6.11
N THR A 158 7.89 -16.80 5.51
CA THR A 158 7.72 -17.42 4.18
C THR A 158 8.26 -16.56 3.04
N MET A 159 8.46 -15.27 3.28
CA MET A 159 9.11 -14.33 2.36
C MET A 159 10.59 -14.13 2.71
N HIS A 160 11.15 -14.96 3.59
CA HIS A 160 12.53 -14.85 4.09
C HIS A 160 12.85 -13.42 4.60
N ALA A 161 11.84 -12.75 5.19
CA ALA A 161 12.00 -11.45 5.80
C ALA A 161 12.94 -11.52 7.01
N ASN A 162 13.61 -10.40 7.29
CA ASN A 162 14.46 -10.27 8.47
C ASN A 162 13.91 -9.15 9.37
N ASN A 163 13.38 -9.50 10.53
CA ASN A 163 12.84 -8.55 11.51
C ASN A 163 13.85 -8.21 12.63
N ALA A 164 15.12 -8.69 12.54
CA ALA A 164 16.12 -8.39 13.53
C ALA A 164 16.29 -6.87 13.75
N PRO A 165 16.54 -6.42 14.99
CA PRO A 165 16.79 -7.19 16.21
C PRO A 165 15.53 -7.75 16.89
N LEU A 166 14.34 -7.49 16.35
CA LEU A 166 13.07 -7.93 16.94
C LEU A 166 12.85 -9.42 16.71
N ARG A 167 12.40 -10.12 17.74
CA ARG A 167 12.10 -11.55 17.68
C ARG A 167 10.78 -11.81 16.97
N GLY A 168 10.74 -12.86 16.13
CA GLY A 168 9.51 -13.37 15.52
C GLY A 168 9.21 -12.77 14.15
N PHE A 169 8.07 -13.20 13.60
CA PHE A 169 7.59 -12.93 12.26
C PHE A 169 6.08 -12.69 12.28
N LYS A 170 5.52 -12.29 11.14
CA LYS A 170 4.07 -12.28 10.89
C LYS A 170 3.40 -13.52 11.51
N GLN A 171 2.23 -13.33 12.14
CA GLN A 171 1.44 -14.35 12.87
C GLN A 171 2.01 -14.76 14.24
N MET A 172 3.07 -14.13 14.71
CA MET A 172 3.62 -14.35 16.05
C MET A 172 3.36 -13.11 16.91
N ASP A 173 3.07 -13.32 18.20
CA ASP A 173 2.81 -12.25 19.19
C ASP A 173 4.10 -11.63 19.76
N TYR A 174 5.22 -11.83 19.07
CA TYR A 174 6.50 -11.19 19.38
C TYR A 174 6.64 -9.86 18.64
N GLU A 175 7.53 -8.99 19.14
CA GLU A 175 7.81 -7.68 18.56
C GLU A 175 8.06 -7.71 17.04
N GLY A 176 8.76 -8.73 16.53
CA GLY A 176 8.99 -8.89 15.08
C GLY A 176 7.73 -9.17 14.26
N GLY A 177 6.62 -9.55 14.90
CA GLY A 177 5.33 -9.75 14.24
C GLY A 177 4.38 -8.57 14.31
N ILE A 178 4.51 -7.73 15.36
CA ILE A 178 3.53 -6.69 15.70
C ILE A 178 4.11 -5.27 15.77
N HIS A 179 5.40 -5.11 16.03
CA HIS A 179 6.06 -3.82 16.09
C HIS A 179 6.50 -3.38 14.68
N VAL A 180 5.71 -2.53 14.07
CA VAL A 180 5.85 -2.13 12.66
C VAL A 180 6.28 -0.67 12.52
N PRO A 181 6.91 -0.28 11.41
CA PRO A 181 7.15 1.10 11.09
C PRO A 181 5.83 1.90 11.04
N PHE A 182 5.86 3.07 11.68
CA PHE A 182 4.79 4.06 11.61
C PHE A 182 5.41 5.43 11.43
N ILE A 183 5.18 6.05 10.28
CA ILE A 183 5.78 7.32 9.90
C ILE A 183 4.66 8.31 9.60
N VAL A 184 4.76 9.52 10.16
CA VAL A 184 3.81 10.61 9.92
C VAL A 184 4.57 11.83 9.42
N SER A 185 4.04 12.45 8.39
CA SER A 185 4.56 13.71 7.83
C SER A 185 3.40 14.67 7.56
N TRP A 186 3.51 15.88 8.10
CA TRP A 186 2.61 17.00 7.81
C TRP A 186 3.39 18.30 8.00
N PRO A 187 4.12 18.76 6.97
CA PRO A 187 5.06 19.86 7.13
C PRO A 187 4.48 21.16 7.68
N ALA A 188 3.22 21.48 7.37
CA ALA A 188 2.55 22.68 7.89
C ALA A 188 2.26 22.64 9.40
N GLU A 189 2.14 21.44 10.00
CA GLU A 189 1.64 21.27 11.37
C GLU A 189 2.62 20.52 12.28
N LEU A 190 3.51 19.68 11.72
CA LEU A 190 4.42 18.82 12.47
C LEU A 190 5.88 19.13 12.17
N GLU A 191 6.66 19.37 13.23
CA GLU A 191 8.10 19.47 13.11
C GLU A 191 8.73 18.13 12.75
N GLY A 192 9.54 18.11 11.68
CA GLY A 192 10.22 16.90 11.23
C GLY A 192 11.35 16.43 12.15
N GLY A 193 11.78 15.16 11.95
CA GLY A 193 12.92 14.58 12.67
C GLY A 193 12.66 14.18 14.11
N LYS A 194 11.40 14.20 14.56
CA LYS A 194 11.02 13.77 15.92
C LYS A 194 10.69 12.28 15.94
N LYS A 195 10.98 11.65 17.08
CA LYS A 195 10.59 10.27 17.39
C LYS A 195 9.54 10.30 18.49
N CYS A 196 8.45 9.58 18.30
CA CYS A 196 7.45 9.30 19.33
C CYS A 196 7.68 7.90 19.88
N GLU A 197 7.78 7.76 21.20
CA GLU A 197 7.97 6.47 21.88
C GLU A 197 6.68 5.94 22.52
N VAL A 198 5.57 6.66 22.34
CA VAL A 198 4.25 6.19 22.80
C VAL A 198 3.73 5.14 21.83
N PRO A 199 3.38 3.93 22.31
CA PRO A 199 2.78 2.92 21.45
C PRO A 199 1.49 3.44 20.82
N MET A 200 1.33 3.22 19.52
CA MET A 200 0.11 3.51 18.78
C MET A 200 -0.43 2.22 18.16
N TRP A 201 -1.73 2.14 18.02
CA TRP A 201 -2.42 0.98 17.46
C TRP A 201 -3.13 1.40 16.19
N SER A 202 -2.92 0.63 15.14
CA SER A 202 -3.64 0.81 13.87
C SER A 202 -4.90 -0.06 13.88
N ILE A 203 -5.99 0.43 14.46
CA ILE A 203 -7.30 -0.21 14.41
C ILE A 203 -8.27 0.59 13.56
#